data_485714fc5786299a7fc1495615b0ffc3
#
_entry.id   485714fc5786299a7fc1495615b0ffc3
#
_cell.length_a   1.000
_cell.length_b   1.000
_cell.length_c   1.000
_cell.angle_alpha   90.00
_cell.angle_beta   90.00
_cell.angle_gamma   90.00
#
_symmetry.space_group_name_H-M   'P 1'
#
loop_
_entity.id
_entity.type
_entity.pdbx_description
1 polymer ?
#
loop_
_entity_poly.entity_id
_entity_poly.type
_entity_poly.pdbx_seq_one_letter_code
_entity_poly.pdbx_strand_id
1 'polypeptide(L)'
;RFCPHCWQEQMQQYGEVYWKCSWQITGYEYCTQHEQPLFVSAIPCNGVDRKFYCAHLNTLKSSSQLVFNPQDLNHHFELAGLIEELLAHSTPFNVQDFSTVSDAYFLILKDRELLSGRKNINYEKVRQLVIEYWGESFLQYYHLGDLLSENCWLKNICRKHRKAFSYLEHLIVLKALVPEKNPIETYKQYIHLASM
;
A
#
# COMPACT_ATOMS: atom_id res chain seq x y z
N ARG A 1 6.68 -13.74 -5.16
CA ARG A 1 6.56 -12.98 -6.43
C ARG A 1 7.93 -12.53 -6.91
N PHE A 2 8.08 -12.22 -8.20
CA PHE A 2 9.33 -11.75 -8.80
C PHE A 2 9.07 -11.06 -10.15
N CYS A 3 10.05 -10.28 -10.63
CA CYS A 3 10.09 -9.73 -11.99
C CYS A 3 11.13 -10.49 -12.81
N PRO A 4 10.77 -11.11 -13.95
CA PRO A 4 11.71 -11.85 -14.80
C PRO A 4 12.85 -10.98 -15.35
N HIS A 5 12.57 -9.73 -15.70
CA HIS A 5 13.59 -8.81 -16.20
C HIS A 5 14.60 -8.43 -15.10
N CYS A 6 14.13 -8.15 -13.88
CA CYS A 6 15.04 -7.97 -12.76
C CYS A 6 15.93 -9.20 -12.53
N TRP A 7 15.39 -10.42 -12.70
CA TRP A 7 16.19 -11.64 -12.58
C TRP A 7 17.23 -11.78 -13.70
N GLN A 8 16.93 -11.34 -14.91
CA GLN A 8 17.92 -11.30 -15.99
C GLN A 8 19.07 -10.33 -15.66
N GLU A 9 18.73 -9.15 -15.13
CA GLU A 9 19.74 -8.17 -14.68
C GLU A 9 20.58 -8.69 -13.52
N GLN A 10 19.96 -9.31 -12.51
CA GLN A 10 20.66 -9.93 -11.39
C GLN A 10 21.63 -11.01 -11.88
N MET A 11 21.20 -11.87 -12.82
CA MET A 11 22.06 -12.89 -13.40
C MET A 11 23.26 -12.29 -14.14
N GLN A 12 23.05 -11.19 -14.88
CA GLN A 12 24.14 -10.50 -15.60
C GLN A 12 25.11 -9.82 -14.64
N GLN A 13 24.59 -9.22 -13.56
CA GLN A 13 25.38 -8.42 -12.62
C GLN A 13 26.09 -9.28 -11.58
N TYR A 14 25.41 -10.32 -11.06
CA TYR A 14 25.87 -11.09 -9.90
C TYR A 14 26.12 -12.58 -10.20
N GLY A 15 25.73 -13.06 -11.37
CA GLY A 15 25.81 -14.48 -11.71
C GLY A 15 24.74 -15.36 -11.04
N GLU A 16 23.83 -14.76 -10.28
CA GLU A 16 22.76 -15.47 -9.58
C GLU A 16 21.48 -14.61 -9.48
N VAL A 17 20.35 -15.26 -9.23
CA VAL A 17 19.07 -14.57 -9.00
C VAL A 17 18.67 -14.70 -7.53
N TYR A 18 17.97 -13.69 -7.01
CA TYR A 18 17.47 -13.67 -5.63
C TYR A 18 16.08 -13.03 -5.52
N TRP A 19 15.38 -13.37 -4.44
CA TRP A 19 14.10 -12.78 -4.10
C TRP A 19 14.30 -11.40 -3.48
N LYS A 20 13.74 -10.34 -4.09
CA LYS A 20 13.66 -9.03 -3.42
C LYS A 20 12.59 -9.08 -2.33
N CYS A 21 12.91 -8.53 -1.16
CA CYS A 21 11.95 -8.46 -0.04
C CYS A 21 10.69 -7.66 -0.40
N SER A 22 10.84 -6.57 -1.15
CA SER A 22 9.72 -5.74 -1.61
C SER A 22 8.68 -6.53 -2.38
N TRP A 23 9.08 -7.51 -3.21
CA TRP A 23 8.14 -8.32 -3.99
C TRP A 23 7.25 -9.23 -3.14
N GLN A 24 7.58 -9.44 -1.86
CA GLN A 24 6.81 -10.28 -0.93
C GLN A 24 5.83 -9.46 -0.09
N ILE A 25 5.89 -8.14 -0.17
CA ILE A 25 5.01 -7.23 0.56
C ILE A 25 3.64 -7.17 -0.11
N THR A 26 2.57 -7.23 0.67
CA THR A 26 1.20 -7.08 0.17
C THR A 26 1.04 -5.71 -0.51
N GLY A 27 0.42 -5.66 -1.68
CA GLY A 27 0.28 -4.42 -2.46
C GLY A 27 1.45 -4.13 -3.40
N TYR A 28 2.63 -4.74 -3.20
CA TYR A 28 3.73 -4.66 -4.16
C TYR A 28 3.59 -5.78 -5.18
N GLU A 29 2.80 -5.54 -6.21
CA GLU A 29 2.46 -6.55 -7.21
C GLU A 29 2.84 -6.13 -8.64
N TYR A 30 3.47 -4.98 -8.75
CA TYR A 30 3.94 -4.39 -9.99
C TYR A 30 5.43 -4.03 -9.87
N CYS A 31 6.21 -4.31 -10.90
CA CYS A 31 7.63 -3.93 -10.92
C CYS A 31 7.76 -2.47 -11.35
N THR A 32 8.22 -1.61 -10.46
CA THR A 32 8.42 -0.18 -10.73
C THR A 32 9.55 0.09 -11.73
N GLN A 33 10.58 -0.77 -11.74
CA GLN A 33 11.73 -0.66 -12.65
C GLN A 33 11.40 -1.07 -14.09
N HIS A 34 10.55 -2.10 -14.28
CA HIS A 34 10.23 -2.65 -15.61
C HIS A 34 8.78 -2.42 -16.02
N GLU A 35 8.03 -1.66 -15.24
CA GLU A 35 6.66 -1.24 -15.50
C GLU A 35 5.75 -2.40 -15.96
N GLN A 36 5.79 -3.49 -15.21
CA GLN A 36 5.00 -4.68 -15.51
C GLN A 36 4.53 -5.40 -14.26
N PRO A 37 3.40 -6.13 -14.34
CA PRO A 37 2.94 -7.00 -13.25
C PRO A 37 4.01 -8.05 -12.89
N LEU A 38 4.12 -8.33 -11.60
CA LEU A 38 5.01 -9.40 -11.12
C LEU A 38 4.50 -10.78 -11.50
N PHE A 39 5.39 -11.75 -11.47
CA PHE A 39 5.08 -13.17 -11.62
C PHE A 39 4.95 -13.84 -10.26
N VAL A 40 4.00 -14.76 -10.15
CA VAL A 40 3.86 -15.66 -9.00
C VAL A 40 4.57 -16.95 -9.31
N SER A 41 5.52 -17.34 -8.47
CA SER A 41 6.19 -18.62 -8.62
C SER A 41 5.29 -19.76 -8.11
N ALA A 42 5.46 -20.95 -8.68
CA ALA A 42 4.81 -22.17 -8.20
C ALA A 42 5.44 -22.73 -6.91
N ILE A 43 6.46 -22.07 -6.36
CA ILE A 43 7.08 -22.46 -5.10
C ILE A 43 6.07 -22.24 -3.97
N PRO A 44 5.76 -23.29 -3.17
CA PRO A 44 4.80 -23.17 -2.09
C PRO A 44 5.31 -22.20 -1.02
N CYS A 45 4.49 -21.21 -0.67
CA CYS A 45 4.77 -20.25 0.40
C CYS A 45 4.52 -20.85 1.79
N ASN A 46 3.83 -21.98 1.86
CA ASN A 46 3.43 -22.60 3.11
C ASN A 46 4.57 -23.47 3.60
N GLY A 47 5.18 -23.10 4.71
CA GLY A 47 6.29 -23.81 5.36
C GLY A 47 5.95 -25.22 5.88
N VAL A 48 5.02 -25.91 5.22
CA VAL A 48 4.63 -27.29 5.53
C VAL A 48 5.84 -28.22 5.48
N ASP A 49 6.76 -27.98 4.55
CA ASP A 49 7.90 -28.85 4.30
C ASP A 49 9.18 -28.44 5.04
N ARG A 50 9.19 -27.29 5.74
CA ARG A 50 10.39 -26.69 6.35
C ARG A 50 11.60 -26.60 5.39
N LYS A 51 11.35 -26.51 4.08
CA LYS A 51 12.37 -26.40 3.05
C LYS A 51 12.62 -24.94 2.70
N PHE A 52 13.88 -24.60 2.45
CA PHE A 52 14.26 -23.32 1.88
C PHE A 52 14.32 -23.45 0.36
N TYR A 53 13.66 -22.55 -0.33
CA TYR A 53 13.65 -22.50 -1.78
C TYR A 53 14.45 -21.28 -2.26
N CYS A 54 15.56 -21.54 -2.90
CA CYS A 54 16.34 -20.48 -3.54
C CYS A 54 15.64 -20.00 -4.82
N ALA A 55 15.85 -18.75 -5.17
CA ALA A 55 15.48 -18.25 -6.47
C ALA A 55 16.30 -18.97 -7.54
N HIS A 56 15.67 -19.37 -8.65
CA HIS A 56 16.33 -20.05 -9.75
C HIS A 56 15.62 -19.77 -11.07
N LEU A 57 16.35 -19.61 -12.16
CA LEU A 57 15.77 -19.32 -13.49
C LEU A 57 14.75 -20.39 -13.95
N ASN A 58 14.90 -21.64 -13.54
CA ASN A 58 13.92 -22.68 -13.85
C ASN A 58 12.55 -22.43 -13.20
N THR A 59 12.47 -21.61 -12.15
CA THR A 59 11.20 -21.23 -11.51
C THR A 59 10.30 -20.47 -12.48
N LEU A 60 10.85 -19.80 -13.50
CA LEU A 60 10.10 -19.14 -14.57
C LEU A 60 9.15 -20.08 -15.31
N LYS A 61 9.57 -21.33 -15.52
CA LYS A 61 8.82 -22.31 -16.32
C LYS A 61 7.47 -22.71 -15.70
N SER A 62 7.33 -22.56 -14.41
CA SER A 62 6.13 -22.93 -13.65
C SER A 62 5.45 -21.73 -12.99
N SER A 63 5.79 -20.50 -13.44
CA SER A 63 5.23 -19.27 -12.91
C SER A 63 4.18 -18.68 -13.84
N SER A 64 3.28 -17.88 -13.28
CA SER A 64 2.28 -17.11 -14.02
C SER A 64 2.38 -15.63 -13.68
N GLN A 65 2.19 -14.77 -14.67
CA GLN A 65 2.11 -13.34 -14.45
C GLN A 65 0.80 -12.99 -13.74
N LEU A 66 0.85 -12.02 -12.82
CA LEU A 66 -0.35 -11.44 -12.24
C LEU A 66 -1.14 -10.73 -13.34
N VAL A 67 -2.45 -10.90 -13.30
CA VAL A 67 -3.37 -10.28 -14.26
C VAL A 67 -4.26 -9.31 -13.51
N PHE A 68 -4.28 -8.07 -13.97
CA PHE A 68 -5.08 -6.99 -13.41
C PHE A 68 -6.12 -6.51 -14.43
N ASN A 69 -7.14 -5.85 -13.93
CA ASN A 69 -8.01 -5.06 -14.78
C ASN A 69 -7.17 -3.95 -15.45
N PRO A 70 -7.21 -3.79 -16.77
CA PRO A 70 -6.45 -2.77 -17.48
C PRO A 70 -6.63 -1.35 -16.93
N GLN A 71 -7.80 -1.04 -16.40
CA GLN A 71 -8.10 0.26 -15.80
C GLN A 71 -7.33 0.51 -14.50
N ASP A 72 -6.94 -0.56 -13.79
CA ASP A 72 -6.29 -0.47 -12.47
C ASP A 72 -4.75 -0.54 -12.55
N LEU A 73 -4.18 -0.76 -13.74
CA LEU A 73 -2.72 -0.94 -13.91
C LEU A 73 -1.90 0.23 -13.35
N ASN A 74 -2.35 1.46 -13.60
CA ASN A 74 -1.66 2.65 -13.08
C ASN A 74 -1.72 2.71 -11.55
N HIS A 75 -2.81 2.29 -10.94
CA HIS A 75 -2.95 2.24 -9.49
C HIS A 75 -2.05 1.18 -8.86
N HIS A 76 -1.89 0.01 -9.49
CA HIS A 76 -0.94 -1.00 -9.03
C HIS A 76 0.51 -0.51 -9.13
N PHE A 77 0.86 0.18 -10.21
CA PHE A 77 2.18 0.80 -10.38
C PHE A 77 2.43 1.87 -9.31
N GLU A 78 1.47 2.77 -9.13
CA GLU A 78 1.55 3.84 -8.12
C GLU A 78 1.67 3.29 -6.70
N LEU A 79 0.84 2.30 -6.33
CA LEU A 79 0.90 1.68 -5.02
C LEU A 79 2.25 1.00 -4.77
N ALA A 80 2.81 0.32 -5.78
CA ALA A 80 4.14 -0.27 -5.68
C ALA A 80 5.22 0.80 -5.42
N GLY A 81 5.15 1.94 -6.11
CA GLY A 81 6.05 3.09 -5.88
C GLY A 81 5.94 3.65 -4.46
N LEU A 82 4.72 3.82 -3.95
CA LEU A 82 4.48 4.27 -2.57
C LEU A 82 5.05 3.29 -1.53
N ILE A 83 4.96 1.98 -1.79
CA ILE A 83 5.55 0.97 -0.91
C ILE A 83 7.08 1.02 -0.96
N GLU A 84 7.69 1.19 -2.13
CA GLU A 84 9.16 1.37 -2.22
C GLU A 84 9.62 2.59 -1.45
N GLU A 85 8.91 3.69 -1.59
CA GLU A 85 9.20 4.91 -0.87
C GLU A 85 9.07 4.71 0.66
N LEU A 86 8.00 4.04 1.11
CA LEU A 86 7.82 3.71 2.53
C LEU A 86 8.98 2.85 3.06
N LEU A 87 9.47 1.89 2.27
CA LEU A 87 10.61 1.05 2.63
C LEU A 87 11.93 1.82 2.66
N ALA A 88 12.11 2.81 1.78
CA ALA A 88 13.31 3.66 1.75
C ALA A 88 13.37 4.61 2.95
N HIS A 89 12.24 4.96 3.53
CA HIS A 89 12.18 5.78 4.73
C HIS A 89 12.44 4.95 5.99
N SER A 90 13.71 4.85 6.37
CA SER A 90 14.20 4.07 7.52
C SER A 90 13.84 4.64 8.90
N THR A 91 13.12 5.74 8.98
CA THR A 91 12.62 6.24 10.27
C THR A 91 11.42 5.39 10.70
N PRO A 92 11.56 4.58 11.75
CA PRO A 92 10.40 3.93 12.31
C PRO A 92 9.39 5.03 12.65
N PHE A 93 8.16 4.90 12.16
CA PHE A 93 7.05 5.63 12.74
C PHE A 93 6.89 5.10 14.17
N ASN A 94 7.70 5.63 15.07
CA ASN A 94 7.60 5.30 16.49
C ASN A 94 6.38 6.07 17.05
N VAL A 95 5.22 5.74 16.49
CA VAL A 95 3.96 6.26 16.96
C VAL A 95 3.58 5.42 18.17
N GLN A 96 4.16 5.77 19.31
CA GLN A 96 3.82 5.16 20.60
C GLN A 96 2.41 5.55 21.04
N ASP A 97 1.82 6.57 20.44
CA ASP A 97 0.52 7.10 20.85
C ASP A 97 -0.48 7.15 19.67
N PHE A 98 -1.50 6.31 19.77
CA PHE A 98 -2.63 6.33 18.82
C PHE A 98 -3.40 7.66 18.79
N SER A 99 -3.30 8.50 19.83
CA SER A 99 -3.94 9.82 19.83
C SER A 99 -3.29 10.74 18.82
N THR A 100 -1.96 10.77 18.75
CA THR A 100 -1.22 11.58 17.76
C THR A 100 -1.58 11.21 16.32
N VAL A 101 -1.74 9.91 16.03
CA VAL A 101 -2.20 9.47 14.71
C VAL A 101 -3.60 9.97 14.40
N SER A 102 -4.51 9.85 15.36
CA SER A 102 -5.89 10.33 15.23
C SER A 102 -5.95 11.83 14.99
N ASP A 103 -5.15 12.59 15.71
CA ASP A 103 -5.07 14.05 15.59
C ASP A 103 -4.46 14.46 14.23
N ALA A 104 -3.44 13.75 13.75
CA ALA A 104 -2.89 13.97 12.42
C ALA A 104 -3.94 13.76 11.31
N TYR A 105 -4.70 12.65 11.35
CA TYR A 105 -5.82 12.43 10.43
C TYR A 105 -6.88 13.52 10.53
N PHE A 106 -7.22 13.94 11.75
CA PHE A 106 -8.18 15.02 11.95
C PHE A 106 -7.71 16.34 11.31
N LEU A 107 -6.43 16.68 11.45
CA LEU A 107 -5.85 17.86 10.83
C LEU A 107 -5.88 17.77 9.29
N ILE A 108 -5.49 16.63 8.71
CA ILE A 108 -5.59 16.41 7.26
C ILE A 108 -7.02 16.60 6.78
N LEU A 109 -7.99 15.97 7.44
CA LEU A 109 -9.41 16.07 7.06
C LEU A 109 -9.96 17.49 7.20
N LYS A 110 -9.50 18.23 8.20
CA LYS A 110 -9.84 19.63 8.40
C LYS A 110 -9.30 20.50 7.26
N ASP A 111 -8.03 20.34 6.92
CA ASP A 111 -7.38 21.13 5.85
C ASP A 111 -7.95 20.80 4.46
N ARG A 112 -8.53 19.61 4.29
CA ARG A 112 -9.24 19.19 3.07
C ARG A 112 -10.75 19.53 3.09
N GLU A 113 -11.22 20.29 4.09
CA GLU A 113 -12.63 20.67 4.24
C GLU A 113 -13.61 19.48 4.27
N LEU A 114 -13.15 18.37 4.86
CA LEU A 114 -13.91 17.12 4.96
C LEU A 114 -14.63 16.98 6.31
N LEU A 115 -14.76 18.06 7.06
CA LEU A 115 -15.54 18.11 8.29
C LEU A 115 -16.93 18.70 8.04
N SER A 116 -17.93 18.12 8.70
CA SER A 116 -19.27 18.71 8.82
C SER A 116 -19.40 19.34 10.22
N GLY A 117 -19.32 20.68 10.30
CA GLY A 117 -19.25 21.40 11.56
C GLY A 117 -17.89 21.31 12.24
N ARG A 118 -17.83 21.49 13.58
CA ARG A 118 -16.54 21.65 14.30
C ARG A 118 -15.72 20.38 14.44
N LYS A 119 -16.35 19.21 14.52
CA LYS A 119 -15.66 17.92 14.82
C LYS A 119 -16.19 16.70 14.07
N ASN A 120 -17.26 16.82 13.33
CA ASN A 120 -17.86 15.69 12.64
C ASN A 120 -17.21 15.49 11.28
N ILE A 121 -16.78 14.27 10.98
CA ILE A 121 -16.18 13.94 9.69
C ILE A 121 -17.31 13.64 8.69
N ASN A 122 -17.20 14.21 7.50
CA ASN A 122 -18.08 13.90 6.39
C ASN A 122 -17.60 12.61 5.69
N TYR A 123 -17.97 11.46 6.26
CA TYR A 123 -17.55 10.16 5.74
C TYR A 123 -18.00 9.87 4.32
N GLU A 124 -19.11 10.43 3.91
CA GLU A 124 -19.60 10.25 2.54
C GLU A 124 -18.65 10.88 1.54
N LYS A 125 -18.20 12.11 1.79
CA LYS A 125 -17.19 12.75 0.96
C LYS A 125 -15.85 12.02 0.98
N VAL A 126 -15.40 11.56 2.17
CA VAL A 126 -14.13 10.80 2.28
C VAL A 126 -14.22 9.51 1.47
N ARG A 127 -15.33 8.76 1.60
CA ARG A 127 -15.59 7.54 0.84
C ARG A 127 -15.57 7.80 -0.67
N GLN A 128 -16.26 8.85 -1.10
CA GLN A 128 -16.31 9.24 -2.50
C GLN A 128 -14.92 9.53 -3.05
N LEU A 129 -14.08 10.30 -2.34
CA LEU A 129 -12.70 10.59 -2.74
C LEU A 129 -11.86 9.30 -2.89
N VAL A 130 -11.99 8.36 -1.96
CA VAL A 130 -11.25 7.09 -2.02
C VAL A 130 -11.69 6.24 -3.22
N ILE A 131 -13.00 6.18 -3.51
CA ILE A 131 -13.53 5.43 -4.65
C ILE A 131 -13.18 6.13 -5.97
N GLU A 132 -13.31 7.45 -6.05
CA GLU A 132 -12.96 8.24 -7.25
C GLU A 132 -11.47 8.12 -7.59
N TYR A 133 -10.61 8.07 -6.57
CA TYR A 133 -9.17 7.97 -6.79
C TYR A 133 -8.74 6.57 -7.22
N TRP A 134 -9.13 5.53 -6.46
CA TRP A 134 -8.61 4.17 -6.65
C TRP A 134 -9.51 3.26 -7.50
N GLY A 135 -10.80 3.57 -7.61
CA GLY A 135 -11.79 2.71 -8.24
C GLY A 135 -12.24 1.54 -7.36
N GLU A 136 -13.49 1.10 -7.56
CA GLU A 136 -14.04 -0.01 -6.77
C GLU A 136 -13.34 -1.34 -7.04
N SER A 137 -12.97 -1.62 -8.30
CA SER A 137 -12.28 -2.86 -8.69
C SER A 137 -10.94 -3.03 -7.99
N PHE A 138 -10.17 -1.95 -7.95
CA PHE A 138 -8.87 -1.92 -7.25
C PHE A 138 -9.03 -2.15 -5.75
N LEU A 139 -9.99 -1.47 -5.11
CA LEU A 139 -10.26 -1.64 -3.68
C LEU A 139 -10.76 -3.05 -3.34
N GLN A 140 -11.60 -3.64 -4.19
CA GLN A 140 -12.06 -5.03 -4.05
C GLN A 140 -10.90 -6.03 -4.17
N TYR A 141 -9.99 -5.81 -5.09
CA TYR A 141 -8.81 -6.66 -5.27
C TYR A 141 -7.99 -6.81 -3.98
N TYR A 142 -7.85 -5.72 -3.22
CA TYR A 142 -7.14 -5.71 -1.93
C TYR A 142 -8.04 -6.00 -0.72
N HIS A 143 -9.28 -6.45 -0.91
CA HIS A 143 -10.27 -6.69 0.14
C HIS A 143 -10.62 -5.44 0.97
N LEU A 144 -10.51 -4.26 0.36
CA LEU A 144 -10.80 -2.96 0.97
C LEU A 144 -12.12 -2.35 0.44
N GLY A 145 -12.90 -3.10 -0.34
CA GLY A 145 -14.12 -2.60 -1.00
C GLY A 145 -15.32 -2.39 -0.08
N ASP A 146 -15.35 -2.98 1.13
CA ASP A 146 -16.45 -2.73 2.07
C ASP A 146 -16.30 -1.36 2.75
N LEU A 147 -16.82 -0.32 2.09
CA LEU A 147 -16.78 1.07 2.57
C LEU A 147 -18.14 1.57 3.08
N LEU A 148 -19.20 0.75 2.99
CA LEU A 148 -20.56 1.15 3.34
C LEU A 148 -20.97 0.76 4.76
N SER A 149 -20.37 -0.29 5.31
CA SER A 149 -20.71 -0.78 6.64
C SER A 149 -20.45 0.27 7.73
N GLU A 150 -21.23 0.25 8.81
CA GLU A 150 -21.06 1.19 9.94
C GLU A 150 -19.68 1.10 10.58
N ASN A 151 -19.09 -0.09 10.60
CA ASN A 151 -17.79 -0.38 11.20
C ASN A 151 -16.70 -0.60 10.14
N CYS A 152 -16.83 -0.02 8.93
CA CYS A 152 -15.82 -0.17 7.89
C CYS A 152 -14.46 0.38 8.34
N TRP A 153 -13.42 -0.16 7.75
CA TRP A 153 -12.03 0.25 8.04
C TRP A 153 -11.81 1.74 7.80
N LEU A 154 -12.38 2.30 6.73
CA LEU A 154 -12.23 3.72 6.36
C LEU A 154 -12.78 4.68 7.44
N LYS A 155 -13.96 4.38 7.98
CA LYS A 155 -14.50 5.17 9.10
C LYS A 155 -13.61 5.08 10.33
N ASN A 156 -13.09 3.88 10.61
CA ASN A 156 -12.28 3.64 11.78
C ASN A 156 -10.90 4.33 11.70
N ILE A 157 -10.23 4.30 10.54
CA ILE A 157 -8.93 4.97 10.34
C ILE A 157 -9.05 6.50 10.39
N CYS A 158 -10.18 7.07 9.95
CA CYS A 158 -10.42 8.51 10.01
C CYS A 158 -10.83 9.00 11.41
N ARG A 159 -11.21 8.09 12.32
CA ARG A 159 -11.66 8.41 13.67
C ARG A 159 -10.52 8.30 14.70
N LYS A 160 -10.92 8.08 15.95
CA LYS A 160 -9.99 7.79 17.04
C LYS A 160 -9.40 6.39 16.86
N HIS A 161 -8.10 6.31 16.66
CA HIS A 161 -7.37 5.05 16.55
C HIS A 161 -7.38 4.32 17.88
N ARG A 162 -8.00 3.13 17.88
CA ARG A 162 -8.04 2.22 19.04
C ARG A 162 -7.28 0.93 18.78
N LYS A 163 -6.84 0.74 17.54
CA LYS A 163 -6.04 -0.39 17.04
C LYS A 163 -5.11 0.09 15.94
N ALA A 164 -4.10 -0.68 15.65
CA ALA A 164 -3.26 -0.46 14.49
C ALA A 164 -4.05 -0.75 13.20
N PHE A 165 -3.77 0.01 12.17
CA PHE A 165 -4.20 -0.24 10.80
C PHE A 165 -3.00 -0.69 9.97
N SER A 166 -3.24 -1.39 8.88
CA SER A 166 -2.18 -1.80 7.98
C SER A 166 -1.60 -0.59 7.23
N TYR A 167 -0.32 -0.67 6.85
CA TYR A 167 0.30 0.36 6.00
C TYR A 167 -0.48 0.56 4.69
N LEU A 168 -1.11 -0.50 4.17
CA LEU A 168 -1.90 -0.45 2.96
C LEU A 168 -3.13 0.44 3.12
N GLU A 169 -3.88 0.27 4.24
CA GLU A 169 -5.01 1.14 4.56
C GLU A 169 -4.57 2.60 4.69
N HIS A 170 -3.43 2.86 5.34
CA HIS A 170 -2.88 4.20 5.46
C HIS A 170 -2.50 4.79 4.09
N LEU A 171 -1.75 4.07 3.25
CA LEU A 171 -1.34 4.56 1.93
C LEU A 171 -2.54 4.89 1.04
N ILE A 172 -3.54 4.00 1.01
CA ILE A 172 -4.75 4.19 0.19
C ILE A 172 -5.52 5.43 0.62
N VAL A 173 -5.77 5.61 1.92
CA VAL A 173 -6.50 6.78 2.40
C VAL A 173 -5.70 8.07 2.21
N LEU A 174 -4.43 8.07 2.62
CA LEU A 174 -3.60 9.27 2.54
C LEU A 174 -3.42 9.73 1.10
N LYS A 175 -3.20 8.82 0.15
CA LYS A 175 -3.05 9.19 -1.25
C LYS A 175 -4.34 9.76 -1.84
N ALA A 176 -5.50 9.19 -1.51
CA ALA A 176 -6.79 9.74 -1.93
C ALA A 176 -7.10 11.12 -1.29
N LEU A 177 -6.66 11.35 -0.05
CA LEU A 177 -6.84 12.64 0.61
C LEU A 177 -5.90 13.72 0.09
N VAL A 178 -4.70 13.37 -0.35
CA VAL A 178 -3.67 14.32 -0.82
C VAL A 178 -3.06 13.91 -2.16
N PRO A 179 -3.87 13.79 -3.23
CA PRO A 179 -3.45 13.21 -4.50
C PRO A 179 -2.28 13.96 -5.17
N GLU A 180 -2.18 15.27 -4.95
CA GLU A 180 -1.14 16.12 -5.54
C GLU A 180 0.19 16.08 -4.79
N LYS A 181 0.21 15.50 -3.59
CA LYS A 181 1.37 15.47 -2.70
C LYS A 181 1.86 14.05 -2.47
N ASN A 182 3.08 13.97 -1.97
CA ASN A 182 3.57 12.73 -1.41
C ASN A 182 2.84 12.41 -0.10
N PRO A 183 2.09 11.29 -0.03
CA PRO A 183 1.28 10.98 1.15
C PRO A 183 2.14 10.67 2.39
N ILE A 184 3.33 10.09 2.22
CA ILE A 184 4.23 9.71 3.32
C ILE A 184 4.81 10.97 3.97
N GLU A 185 5.35 11.89 3.17
CA GLU A 185 5.89 13.15 3.65
C GLU A 185 4.80 14.04 4.26
N THR A 186 3.64 14.09 3.62
CA THR A 186 2.49 14.82 4.16
C THR A 186 2.09 14.25 5.52
N TYR A 187 1.98 12.94 5.65
CA TYR A 187 1.64 12.31 6.93
C TYR A 187 2.66 12.61 8.03
N LYS A 188 3.97 12.57 7.74
CA LYS A 188 5.03 12.96 8.68
C LYS A 188 4.87 14.40 9.18
N GLN A 189 4.56 15.33 8.28
CA GLN A 189 4.32 16.74 8.63
C GLN A 189 3.14 16.85 9.62
N TYR A 190 2.02 16.17 9.35
CA TYR A 190 0.86 16.22 10.23
C TYR A 190 1.06 15.49 11.55
N ILE A 191 1.83 14.40 11.59
CA ILE A 191 2.26 13.77 12.86
C ILE A 191 3.08 14.75 13.69
N HIS A 192 4.01 15.47 13.08
CA HIS A 192 4.80 16.47 13.78
C HIS A 192 3.90 17.58 14.35
N LEU A 193 2.98 18.11 13.55
CA LEU A 193 2.03 19.14 14.00
C LEU A 193 1.11 18.65 15.13
N ALA A 194 0.68 17.41 15.09
CA ALA A 194 -0.16 16.81 16.13
C ALA A 194 0.58 16.52 17.45
N SER A 195 1.92 16.50 17.41
CA SER A 195 2.78 16.24 18.57
C SER A 195 3.17 17.52 19.33
N MET A 196 2.86 18.70 18.76
CA MET A 196 3.14 20.02 19.35
C MET A 196 2.01 20.47 20.27
#